data_76a66c30b7fc8d884ff146960ce95d98
#
_entry.id   76a66c30b7fc8d884ff146960ce95d98
#
_cell.length_a   1.000
_cell.length_b   1.000
_cell.length_c   1.000
_cell.angle_alpha   90.00
_cell.angle_beta   90.00
_cell.angle_gamma   90.00
#
_symmetry.space_group_name_H-M   'P 1'
#
loop_
_entity.id
_entity.type
_entity.pdbx_description
1 polymer ?
#
loop_
_entity_poly.entity_id
_entity_poly.type
_entity_poly.pdbx_seq_one_letter_code
_entity_poly.pdbx_strand_id
1 'polypeptide(L)'
;MFISIRKYKTSDSAEVARRVKEQFLERVSKVPGFRGYYLVDIGDSNLASINLFDTAEGMQESNKLGPAWAKEAAAELLGPPEIHAGEVVAQLAKKE
;
A
#
# COMPACT_ATOMS: atom_id res chain seq x y z
N MET A 1 -12.46 10.65 -3.21
CA MET A 1 -11.20 10.00 -2.79
C MET A 1 -11.35 8.49 -2.87
N PHE A 2 -10.32 7.82 -3.30
CA PHE A 2 -10.30 6.37 -3.48
C PHE A 2 -9.22 5.76 -2.60
N ILE A 3 -9.46 4.55 -2.12
CA ILE A 3 -8.55 3.85 -1.23
C ILE A 3 -8.32 2.44 -1.75
N SER A 4 -7.08 1.97 -1.66
CA SER A 4 -6.74 0.57 -1.89
C SER A 4 -6.09 -0.01 -0.65
N ILE A 5 -6.55 -1.17 -0.23
CA ILE A 5 -5.97 -1.93 0.86
C ILE A 5 -5.39 -3.21 0.27
N ARG A 6 -4.08 -3.40 0.43
CA ARG A 6 -3.39 -4.61 -0.02
C ARG A 6 -2.83 -5.33 1.18
N LYS A 7 -3.26 -6.57 1.36
CA LYS A 7 -2.89 -7.40 2.49
C LYS A 7 -1.93 -8.49 2.02
N TYR A 8 -0.82 -8.63 2.72
CA TYR A 8 0.24 -9.58 2.37
C TYR A 8 0.58 -10.45 3.57
N LYS A 9 0.84 -11.73 3.34
CA LYS A 9 1.57 -12.54 4.30
C LYS A 9 3.04 -12.20 4.22
N THR A 10 3.73 -12.17 5.36
CA THR A 10 5.14 -11.84 5.41
C THR A 10 5.90 -12.77 6.35
N SER A 11 7.15 -13.06 6.02
CA SER A 11 8.06 -13.78 6.90
C SER A 11 8.89 -12.85 7.78
N ASP A 12 8.92 -11.54 7.44
CA ASP A 12 9.72 -10.56 8.19
C ASP A 12 9.15 -9.15 7.97
N SER A 13 8.21 -8.75 8.81
CA SER A 13 7.53 -7.46 8.69
C SER A 13 8.48 -6.27 8.85
N ALA A 14 9.47 -6.38 9.73
CA ALA A 14 10.43 -5.29 9.96
C ALA A 14 11.29 -5.03 8.73
N GLU A 15 11.76 -6.09 8.08
CA GLU A 15 12.57 -5.95 6.87
C GLU A 15 11.74 -5.41 5.69
N VAL A 16 10.49 -5.85 5.55
CA VAL A 16 9.58 -5.29 4.53
C VAL A 16 9.38 -3.80 4.76
N ALA A 17 9.11 -3.40 6.00
CA ALA A 17 8.91 -1.99 6.34
C ALA A 17 10.15 -1.16 5.98
N ARG A 18 11.35 -1.67 6.25
CA ARG A 18 12.59 -0.99 5.90
C ARG A 18 12.72 -0.79 4.40
N ARG A 19 12.47 -1.85 3.62
CA ARG A 19 12.54 -1.77 2.14
C ARG A 19 11.48 -0.83 1.56
N VAL A 20 10.28 -0.83 2.13
CA VAL A 20 9.21 0.11 1.72
C VAL A 20 9.67 1.56 1.93
N LYS A 21 10.22 1.87 3.09
CA LYS A 21 10.71 3.23 3.40
C LYS A 21 11.82 3.67 2.45
N GLU A 22 12.73 2.76 2.10
CA GLU A 22 13.89 3.10 1.29
C GLU A 22 13.59 3.14 -0.21
N GLN A 23 12.62 2.36 -0.69
CA GLN A 23 12.46 2.14 -2.12
C GLN A 23 11.05 2.47 -2.63
N PHE A 24 10.00 2.12 -1.88
CA PHE A 24 8.64 2.19 -2.40
C PHE A 24 7.96 3.54 -2.18
N LEU A 25 8.19 4.18 -1.04
CA LEU A 25 7.48 5.43 -0.70
C LEU A 25 7.71 6.50 -1.75
N GLU A 26 8.92 6.63 -2.26
CA GLU A 26 9.22 7.58 -3.32
C GLU A 26 8.44 7.26 -4.59
N ARG A 27 8.37 5.99 -4.97
CA ARG A 27 7.66 5.57 -6.19
C ARG A 27 6.16 5.84 -6.11
N VAL A 28 5.52 5.41 -5.02
CA VAL A 28 4.07 5.55 -4.88
C VAL A 28 3.65 7.03 -4.76
N SER A 29 4.50 7.85 -4.15
CA SER A 29 4.21 9.29 -3.99
C SER A 29 4.17 10.03 -5.32
N LYS A 30 4.74 9.47 -6.37
CA LYS A 30 4.75 10.07 -7.72
C LYS A 30 3.55 9.69 -8.57
N VAL A 31 2.72 8.76 -8.11
CA VAL A 31 1.51 8.39 -8.84
C VAL A 31 0.55 9.58 -8.81
N PRO A 32 0.01 10.00 -9.97
CA PRO A 32 -0.90 11.15 -10.01
C PRO A 32 -2.11 10.97 -9.08
N GLY A 33 -2.42 12.00 -8.32
CA GLY A 33 -3.51 11.97 -7.35
C GLY A 33 -3.15 11.34 -6.01
N PHE A 34 -1.88 11.00 -5.78
CA PHE A 34 -1.45 10.43 -4.51
C PHE A 34 -1.78 11.34 -3.33
N ARG A 35 -2.36 10.78 -2.26
CA ARG A 35 -2.71 11.50 -1.04
C ARG A 35 -2.05 10.94 0.21
N GLY A 36 -1.83 9.66 0.28
CA GLY A 36 -1.24 9.07 1.47
C GLY A 36 -0.98 7.59 1.34
N TYR A 37 -0.06 7.10 2.16
CA TYR A 37 0.30 5.70 2.22
C TYR A 37 0.61 5.33 3.66
N TYR A 38 0.08 4.19 4.10
CA TYR A 38 0.36 3.62 5.42
C TYR A 38 0.65 2.14 5.24
N LEU A 39 1.69 1.67 5.92
CA LEU A 39 1.96 0.24 6.03
C LEU A 39 1.72 -0.15 7.48
N VAL A 40 0.83 -1.10 7.70
CA VAL A 40 0.35 -1.49 9.03
C VAL A 40 0.69 -2.94 9.28
N ASP A 41 1.37 -3.21 10.38
CA ASP A 41 1.56 -4.58 10.86
C ASP A 41 0.28 -4.96 11.62
N ILE A 42 -0.51 -5.87 11.03
CA ILE A 42 -1.79 -6.29 11.60
C ILE A 42 -1.70 -7.60 12.39
N GLY A 43 -0.47 -8.07 12.65
CA GLY A 43 -0.25 -9.29 13.42
C GLY A 43 -0.35 -10.56 12.61
N ASP A 44 -0.06 -11.69 13.23
CA ASP A 44 -0.15 -13.03 12.64
C ASP A 44 0.61 -13.16 11.31
N SER A 45 1.76 -12.50 11.22
CA SER A 45 2.58 -12.49 10.01
C SER A 45 1.87 -11.88 8.81
N ASN A 46 1.10 -10.82 9.03
CA ASN A 46 0.41 -10.08 7.97
C ASN A 46 0.76 -8.59 8.02
N LEU A 47 0.89 -8.01 6.84
CA LEU A 47 0.99 -6.56 6.64
C LEU A 47 -0.17 -6.09 5.77
N ALA A 48 -0.66 -4.89 6.04
CA ALA A 48 -1.64 -4.24 5.18
C ALA A 48 -1.12 -2.89 4.75
N SER A 49 -1.13 -2.61 3.45
CA SER A 49 -0.87 -1.26 2.95
C SER A 49 -2.19 -0.56 2.70
N ILE A 50 -2.26 0.72 3.08
CA ILE A 50 -3.43 1.56 2.89
C ILE A 50 -3.00 2.71 2.00
N ASN A 51 -3.62 2.84 0.84
CA ASN A 51 -3.21 3.75 -0.22
C ASN A 51 -4.37 4.67 -0.56
N LEU A 52 -4.14 5.99 -0.51
CA LEU A 52 -5.18 7.00 -0.75
C LEU A 52 -4.87 7.83 -1.98
N PHE A 53 -5.87 7.99 -2.85
CA PHE A 53 -5.74 8.72 -4.10
C PHE A 53 -6.95 9.60 -4.35
N ASP A 54 -6.75 10.68 -5.10
CA ASP A 54 -7.84 11.56 -5.55
C ASP A 54 -8.74 10.88 -6.58
N THR A 55 -8.17 9.98 -7.40
CA THR A 55 -8.85 9.39 -8.56
C THR A 55 -8.80 7.87 -8.53
N ALA A 56 -9.78 7.26 -9.20
CA ALA A 56 -9.80 5.81 -9.40
C ALA A 56 -8.58 5.34 -10.21
N GLU A 57 -8.16 6.13 -11.19
CA GLU A 57 -7.00 5.83 -12.04
C GLU A 57 -5.71 5.74 -11.20
N GLY A 58 -5.51 6.69 -10.28
CA GLY A 58 -4.36 6.66 -9.36
C GLY A 58 -4.37 5.44 -8.48
N MET A 59 -5.53 5.12 -7.91
CA MET A 59 -5.69 3.91 -7.10
C MET A 59 -5.37 2.66 -7.90
N GLN A 60 -5.89 2.54 -9.11
CA GLN A 60 -5.64 1.39 -9.98
C GLN A 60 -4.17 1.28 -10.36
N GLU A 61 -3.51 2.42 -10.61
CA GLU A 61 -2.07 2.44 -10.88
C GLU A 61 -1.27 1.92 -9.68
N SER A 62 -1.66 2.31 -8.46
CA SER A 62 -0.99 1.80 -7.25
C SER A 62 -1.17 0.29 -7.09
N ASN A 63 -2.31 -0.26 -7.54
CA ASN A 63 -2.58 -1.70 -7.49
C ASN A 63 -1.75 -2.50 -8.49
N LYS A 64 -1.17 -1.84 -9.47
CA LYS A 64 -0.16 -2.43 -10.37
C LYS A 64 1.24 -2.25 -9.81
N LEU A 65 1.55 -1.04 -9.36
CA LEU A 65 2.87 -0.68 -8.88
C LEU A 65 3.26 -1.44 -7.61
N GLY A 66 2.35 -1.52 -6.65
CA GLY A 66 2.63 -2.17 -5.36
C GLY A 66 2.99 -3.64 -5.49
N PRO A 67 2.12 -4.47 -6.09
CA PRO A 67 2.45 -5.89 -6.29
C PRO A 67 3.68 -6.12 -7.18
N ALA A 68 3.89 -5.29 -8.20
CA ALA A 68 5.07 -5.40 -9.05
C ALA A 68 6.35 -5.12 -8.26
N TRP A 69 6.34 -4.07 -7.42
CA TRP A 69 7.48 -3.78 -6.56
C TRP A 69 7.73 -4.91 -5.55
N ALA A 70 6.67 -5.43 -4.93
CA ALA A 70 6.78 -6.52 -3.96
C ALA A 70 7.44 -7.76 -4.60
N LYS A 71 7.05 -8.09 -5.82
CA LYS A 71 7.60 -9.22 -6.55
C LYS A 71 9.05 -8.98 -6.96
N GLU A 72 9.41 -7.75 -7.31
CA GLU A 72 10.77 -7.37 -7.70
C GLU A 72 11.71 -7.27 -6.51
N ALA A 73 11.27 -6.63 -5.41
CA ALA A 73 12.15 -6.20 -4.33
C ALA A 73 12.01 -6.99 -3.04
N ALA A 74 10.96 -7.79 -2.88
CA ALA A 74 10.66 -8.48 -1.61
C ALA A 74 9.97 -9.84 -1.82
N ALA A 75 10.21 -10.50 -2.93
CA ALA A 75 9.56 -11.77 -3.26
C ALA A 75 9.79 -12.86 -2.20
N GLU A 76 10.97 -12.87 -1.58
CA GLU A 76 11.29 -13.84 -0.55
C GLU A 76 10.60 -13.56 0.80
N LEU A 77 10.04 -12.37 0.96
CA LEU A 77 9.44 -11.91 2.22
C LEU A 77 7.92 -11.77 2.15
N LEU A 78 7.34 -11.65 0.95
CA LEU A 78 5.92 -11.36 0.78
C LEU A 78 5.25 -12.40 -0.12
N GLY A 79 4.10 -12.89 0.32
CA GLY A 79 3.21 -13.67 -0.51
C GLY A 79 2.42 -12.79 -1.48
N PRO A 80 1.52 -13.38 -2.28
CA PRO A 80 0.66 -12.62 -3.18
C PRO A 80 -0.32 -11.74 -2.39
N PRO A 81 -0.67 -10.55 -2.91
CA PRO A 81 -1.58 -9.65 -2.20
C PRO A 81 -3.03 -10.07 -2.31
N GLU A 82 -3.79 -9.79 -1.25
CA GLU A 82 -5.24 -9.72 -1.28
C GLU A 82 -5.59 -8.24 -1.39
N ILE A 83 -6.30 -7.86 -2.46
CA ILE A 83 -6.56 -6.44 -2.76
C ILE A 83 -8.03 -6.13 -2.58
N HIS A 84 -8.32 -5.08 -1.79
CA HIS A 84 -9.64 -4.51 -1.63
C HIS A 84 -9.54 -3.02 -1.94
N ALA A 85 -10.34 -2.53 -2.88
CA ALA A 85 -10.24 -1.16 -3.34
C ALA A 85 -11.63 -0.60 -3.64
N GLY A 86 -11.79 0.70 -3.42
CA GLY A 86 -13.06 1.34 -3.68
C GLY A 86 -13.04 2.83 -3.38
N GLU A 87 -14.20 3.42 -3.57
CA GLU A 87 -14.42 4.83 -3.28
C GLU A 87 -14.72 5.04 -1.79
N VAL A 88 -14.13 6.09 -1.22
CA VAL A 88 -14.45 6.51 0.14
C VAL A 88 -15.82 7.19 0.11
N VAL A 89 -16.78 6.61 0.82
CA VAL A 89 -18.17 7.09 0.81
C VAL A 89 -18.54 7.88 2.05
N ALA A 90 -17.69 7.88 3.07
CA ALA A 90 -17.84 8.72 4.25
C ALA A 90 -16.49 8.91 4.90
N GLN A 91 -16.18 10.11 5.35
CA GLN A 91 -14.93 10.37 6.04
C GLN A 91 -15.09 11.45 7.08
N LEU A 92 -14.26 11.37 8.10
CA LEU A 92 -14.09 12.39 9.11
C LEU A 92 -12.63 12.37 9.54
N ALA A 93 -11.99 13.51 9.54
CA ALA A 93 -10.61 13.62 10.00
C ALA A 93 -10.51 14.76 11.02
N LYS A 94 -9.69 14.54 12.04
CA LYS A 94 -9.40 15.59 13.00
C LYS A 94 -8.60 16.69 12.32
N LYS A 95 -9.06 17.92 12.49
CA LYS A 95 -8.37 19.11 12.01
C LYS A 95 -7.32 19.51 13.04
N GLU A 96 -6.11 19.77 12.60
CA GLU A 96 -5.03 20.24 13.47
C GLU A 96 -4.85 21.75 13.41
#